data_d915339286f1264cf6e98f340dadabe6
#
_entry.id   d915339286f1264cf6e98f340dadabe6
#
_cell.length_a   1.000
_cell.length_b   1.000
_cell.length_c   1.000
_cell.angle_alpha   90.00
_cell.angle_beta   90.00
_cell.angle_gamma   90.00
#
_symmetry.space_group_name_H-M   'P 1'
#
loop_
_entity.id
_entity.type
_entity.pdbx_description
1 polymer ?
#
loop_
_entity_poly.entity_id
_entity_poly.type
_entity_poly.pdbx_seq_one_letter_code
_entity_poly.pdbx_strand_id
1 'polypeptide(L)'
;MKETGWKKTAGNGSDGKRTEGKKSFGRGEKTNGFSKNSAKVGVNGEKQGKSARKVSGVEDKWGTHGDRKRNVGEKDGQKTVHGGQREKTKCPIYRECGGCQYLHLTYDQQLKEKQKRMEELLGGVCPVRPIIGMEEPYHYRNKVHAVFGLDRKNNPISGIYKEGTHRILPVDSCLIEDQKADEIIVTIRSMLRSFKIRVFDEDTGYGLLRHVLIRRGFTTGEILVVLVTASPVFPSKNNFVKALREKHPEITTIVQNINGRSTSMVLGDKEHVLYGKGYIEDVLCGLRFRISSRSFYQINSVQTEKLYGKAMELAELTGKETVLDAYCGIGTIGLIASKHAGKVIGVELNQDAVRDAVQNAKKNGITNAQFFCNDAGRFMSHMAARGESADVVFMDPPRSGSTEEFIDAVALMQPKRVVYISCGPDTLARDLKVFAKHGYRAKEAWPVDLFGWTGHVETVVLLSKGEVDSKKIRVEFSLEDMDMSEFQDGATYTQIKDYVLEHSGLKVSNLYISQIKRKCGIEVGKNYNLPKSEDSRQPLCPPEKEKAIREAFKYFGMI
;
A
#
# COMPACT_ATOMS: atom_id res chain seq x y z
N MET A 1 58.97 -12.00 -24.73
CA MET A 1 59.30 -12.73 -25.97
C MET A 1 58.04 -12.81 -26.82
N LYS A 2 58.14 -12.18 -28.06
CA LYS A 2 57.30 -12.32 -29.27
C LYS A 2 55.77 -12.14 -29.09
N GLU A 3 55.12 -10.96 -29.37
CA GLU A 3 54.83 -10.25 -30.64
C GLU A 3 54.52 -11.15 -31.84
N THR A 4 53.27 -11.02 -32.33
CA THR A 4 52.79 -10.98 -33.73
C THR A 4 51.30 -10.65 -33.65
N GLY A 5 50.72 -9.61 -34.15
CA GLY A 5 50.94 -8.62 -35.22
C GLY A 5 50.30 -9.05 -36.54
N TRP A 6 49.07 -8.59 -36.91
CA TRP A 6 48.58 -8.44 -38.30
C TRP A 6 47.44 -7.43 -38.36
N LYS A 7 47.56 -6.46 -38.95
CA LYS A 7 47.45 -5.43 -39.98
C LYS A 7 46.07 -5.31 -40.63
N LYS A 8 45.65 -4.04 -40.69
CA LYS A 8 44.61 -3.39 -41.48
C LYS A 8 44.64 -3.75 -42.96
N THR A 9 43.45 -3.76 -43.59
CA THR A 9 43.29 -3.25 -44.96
C THR A 9 42.03 -2.41 -45.09
N ALA A 10 42.22 -1.21 -45.66
CA ALA A 10 41.23 -0.26 -46.09
C ALA A 10 40.86 -0.53 -47.55
N GLY A 11 39.63 -0.17 -47.92
CA GLY A 11 39.19 -0.18 -49.33
C GLY A 11 38.09 0.88 -49.53
N ASN A 12 38.46 1.87 -50.34
CA ASN A 12 37.75 3.08 -50.77
C ASN A 12 36.69 2.86 -51.84
N GLY A 13 35.74 3.82 -51.90
CA GLY A 13 35.21 4.41 -53.15
C GLY A 13 33.79 3.96 -53.46
N SER A 14 32.82 4.72 -53.90
CA SER A 14 32.77 6.02 -54.57
C SER A 14 31.33 6.50 -54.71
N ASP A 15 31.15 7.79 -54.62
CA ASP A 15 30.19 8.71 -55.25
C ASP A 15 28.97 8.22 -56.05
N GLY A 16 27.83 8.87 -55.82
CA GLY A 16 26.68 8.93 -56.70
C GLY A 16 25.68 10.04 -56.31
N LYS A 17 25.75 11.13 -57.03
CA LYS A 17 25.02 12.41 -56.93
C LYS A 17 23.51 12.33 -57.20
N ARG A 18 22.75 13.20 -56.50
CA ARG A 18 21.66 14.11 -56.92
C ARG A 18 20.54 13.59 -57.83
N THR A 19 19.30 13.84 -57.43
CA THR A 19 18.50 14.91 -58.10
C THR A 19 17.27 15.30 -57.26
N GLU A 20 17.02 16.63 -57.27
CA GLU A 20 15.87 17.34 -56.76
C GLU A 20 14.61 17.08 -57.58
N GLY A 21 13.44 17.18 -56.96
CA GLY A 21 12.14 17.20 -57.62
C GLY A 21 11.10 17.95 -56.81
N LYS A 22 11.09 19.28 -56.86
CA LYS A 22 9.94 20.14 -56.49
C LYS A 22 8.83 19.92 -57.51
N LYS A 23 7.57 19.79 -57.02
CA LYS A 23 6.42 20.37 -57.71
C LYS A 23 5.28 20.65 -56.71
N SER A 24 4.88 21.92 -56.77
CA SER A 24 3.79 22.65 -56.19
C SER A 24 2.47 22.47 -56.93
N PHE A 25 1.42 23.11 -56.41
CA PHE A 25 0.05 23.39 -56.89
C PHE A 25 -0.97 22.32 -56.54
N GLY A 26 -2.21 22.62 -56.06
CA GLY A 26 -2.93 23.85 -56.10
C GLY A 26 -4.19 23.79 -55.23
N ARG A 27 -4.71 24.96 -55.00
CA ARG A 27 -5.97 25.38 -54.33
C ARG A 27 -7.22 24.69 -54.90
N GLY A 28 -8.25 24.53 -54.04
CA GLY A 28 -9.61 24.30 -54.43
C GLY A 28 -10.59 24.59 -53.30
N GLU A 29 -11.08 25.81 -53.18
CA GLU A 29 -12.26 26.26 -52.43
C GLU A 29 -13.55 25.71 -53.08
N LYS A 30 -14.56 25.44 -52.22
CA LYS A 30 -16.01 25.77 -52.41
C LYS A 30 -16.79 25.16 -51.24
N THR A 31 -17.27 25.93 -50.28
CA THR A 31 -18.55 26.65 -50.07
C THR A 31 -19.82 25.88 -50.37
N ASN A 32 -20.63 25.70 -49.33
CA ASN A 32 -22.10 25.84 -49.19
C ASN A 32 -22.50 25.14 -47.89
N GLY A 33 -23.20 25.70 -46.93
CA GLY A 33 -24.18 26.76 -46.89
C GLY A 33 -25.51 26.20 -46.37
N PHE A 34 -26.14 26.92 -45.43
CA PHE A 34 -27.51 26.71 -44.89
C PHE A 34 -27.68 25.67 -43.79
N SER A 35 -28.44 25.88 -42.70
CA SER A 35 -29.39 26.96 -42.32
C SER A 35 -29.68 26.90 -40.83
N LYS A 36 -29.92 28.04 -40.27
CA LYS A 36 -30.49 28.30 -38.92
C LYS A 36 -31.93 27.80 -38.85
N ASN A 37 -32.36 27.28 -37.70
CA ASN A 37 -33.71 27.58 -37.22
C ASN A 37 -33.71 27.62 -35.69
N SER A 38 -33.97 28.80 -35.21
CA SER A 38 -34.34 29.19 -33.85
C SER A 38 -35.86 29.06 -33.69
N ALA A 39 -36.30 28.51 -32.57
CA ALA A 39 -37.67 28.74 -32.09
C ALA A 39 -37.61 29.11 -30.61
N LYS A 40 -37.96 30.35 -30.33
CA LYS A 40 -38.32 30.88 -29.01
C LYS A 40 -39.82 30.67 -28.81
N VAL A 41 -40.23 30.23 -27.64
CA VAL A 41 -41.51 30.48 -26.93
C VAL A 41 -41.18 30.29 -25.47
N GLY A 42 -41.30 31.19 -24.49
CA GLY A 42 -42.37 32.16 -24.19
C GLY A 42 -42.78 31.89 -22.74
N VAL A 43 -42.30 32.66 -21.85
CA VAL A 43 -42.66 33.06 -20.48
C VAL A 43 -44.08 32.65 -20.05
N ASN A 44 -44.18 32.03 -18.83
CA ASN A 44 -45.07 32.55 -17.77
C ASN A 44 -44.67 31.99 -16.41
N GLY A 45 -44.56 32.88 -15.44
CA GLY A 45 -44.25 32.58 -14.05
C GLY A 45 -45.47 32.24 -13.22
N GLU A 46 -45.22 31.54 -12.15
CA GLU A 46 -46.02 31.66 -10.93
C GLU A 46 -45.17 31.27 -9.71
N LYS A 47 -45.21 32.14 -8.71
CA LYS A 47 -44.63 31.95 -7.37
C LYS A 47 -45.53 31.01 -6.56
N GLN A 48 -44.95 30.04 -5.85
CA GLN A 48 -45.42 29.72 -4.49
C GLN A 48 -44.53 28.65 -3.82
N GLY A 49 -44.18 28.89 -2.59
CA GLY A 49 -44.25 27.92 -1.51
C GLY A 49 -42.95 27.26 -1.06
N LYS A 50 -42.38 27.80 0.02
CA LYS A 50 -41.33 27.21 0.88
C LYS A 50 -41.74 25.81 1.38
N SER A 51 -40.86 24.83 1.23
CA SER A 51 -40.78 23.73 2.20
C SER A 51 -39.37 23.12 2.15
N ALA A 52 -38.61 23.34 3.20
CA ALA A 52 -37.30 22.74 3.41
C ALA A 52 -37.49 21.28 3.81
N ARG A 53 -37.05 20.34 3.00
CA ARG A 53 -36.81 18.95 3.43
C ARG A 53 -35.30 18.75 3.57
N LYS A 54 -34.90 18.62 4.84
CA LYS A 54 -33.59 18.08 5.22
C LYS A 54 -33.48 16.65 4.68
N VAL A 55 -32.47 16.39 3.86
CA VAL A 55 -32.01 15.03 3.57
C VAL A 55 -30.87 14.77 4.55
N SER A 56 -31.11 13.84 5.47
CA SER A 56 -30.18 13.38 6.48
C SER A 56 -29.07 12.55 5.81
N GLY A 57 -27.83 12.99 6.01
CA GLY A 57 -26.63 12.23 5.67
C GLY A 57 -26.50 11.00 6.59
N VAL A 58 -26.08 9.90 6.01
CA VAL A 58 -25.67 8.71 6.73
C VAL A 58 -24.25 8.91 7.20
N GLU A 59 -24.07 9.13 8.49
CA GLU A 59 -22.79 9.12 9.17
C GLU A 59 -22.42 7.68 9.53
N ASP A 60 -21.31 7.21 8.99
CA ASP A 60 -20.65 6.00 9.49
C ASP A 60 -20.01 6.30 10.84
N LYS A 61 -20.64 5.87 11.92
CA LYS A 61 -20.14 5.95 13.29
C LYS A 61 -19.16 4.82 13.55
N TRP A 62 -17.88 5.15 13.65
CA TRP A 62 -16.89 4.36 14.38
C TRP A 62 -17.08 4.63 15.89
N GLY A 63 -17.39 3.56 16.64
CA GLY A 63 -17.76 3.64 18.03
C GLY A 63 -16.63 4.09 18.94
N THR A 64 -16.87 5.19 19.62
CA THR A 64 -16.13 5.60 20.82
C THR A 64 -16.72 4.86 22.01
N HIS A 65 -15.88 4.07 22.69
CA HIS A 65 -16.25 3.51 24.00
C HIS A 65 -16.35 4.62 25.04
N GLY A 66 -17.57 4.76 25.57
CA GLY A 66 -17.90 5.72 26.60
C GLY A 66 -17.32 5.36 27.96
N ASP A 67 -16.83 6.39 28.61
CA ASP A 67 -16.42 6.40 30.01
C ASP A 67 -17.58 6.00 30.95
N ARG A 68 -17.44 4.86 31.60
CA ARG A 68 -18.16 4.55 32.84
C ARG A 68 -17.27 4.89 34.03
N LYS A 69 -17.54 6.02 34.65
CA LYS A 69 -17.06 6.32 35.99
C LYS A 69 -17.52 5.22 36.96
N ARG A 70 -16.58 4.46 37.50
CA ARG A 70 -16.76 3.72 38.75
C ARG A 70 -15.77 4.25 39.75
N ASN A 71 -16.29 4.93 40.76
CA ASN A 71 -15.60 5.15 42.03
C ASN A 71 -15.34 3.80 42.69
N VAL A 72 -14.09 3.46 42.91
CA VAL A 72 -13.70 2.48 43.93
C VAL A 72 -12.38 2.96 44.56
N GLY A 73 -12.37 2.94 45.86
CA GLY A 73 -11.47 3.51 46.82
C GLY A 73 -9.98 3.18 46.69
N GLU A 74 -9.24 4.05 47.27
CA GLU A 74 -7.81 3.92 47.60
C GLU A 74 -7.52 2.61 48.32
N LYS A 75 -6.50 1.87 47.84
CA LYS A 75 -5.65 1.02 48.69
C LYS A 75 -4.21 1.06 48.16
N ASP A 76 -3.35 1.25 49.12
CA ASP A 76 -1.91 1.39 49.08
C ASP A 76 -1.11 0.38 48.21
N GLY A 77 -0.03 0.92 47.62
CA GLY A 77 1.27 0.29 47.75
C GLY A 77 1.67 -0.67 46.63
N GLN A 78 2.31 -0.14 45.59
CA GLN A 78 3.64 -0.65 45.20
C GLN A 78 4.29 0.32 44.22
N LYS A 79 5.22 1.12 44.71
CA LYS A 79 6.17 1.90 43.92
C LYS A 79 7.13 0.90 43.24
N THR A 80 6.95 0.62 41.96
CA THR A 80 8.03 0.08 41.13
C THR A 80 8.92 1.24 40.68
N VAL A 81 10.03 1.40 41.39
CA VAL A 81 11.11 2.30 41.03
C VAL A 81 11.84 1.72 39.82
N HIS A 82 11.49 2.17 38.61
CA HIS A 82 12.41 2.12 37.50
C HIS A 82 12.98 3.53 37.30
N GLY A 83 14.02 3.83 38.05
CA GLY A 83 14.86 5.01 37.89
C GLY A 83 15.81 4.87 36.70
N GLY A 84 15.27 4.85 35.47
CA GLY A 84 16.03 5.14 34.25
C GLY A 84 15.92 6.63 33.99
N GLN A 85 17.04 7.34 33.85
CA GLN A 85 17.07 8.72 33.42
C GLN A 85 16.32 8.83 32.10
N ARG A 86 15.10 9.44 32.11
CA ARG A 86 14.36 9.79 30.90
C ARG A 86 15.13 10.93 30.23
N GLU A 87 15.87 10.65 29.17
CA GLU A 87 16.47 11.70 28.35
C GLU A 87 15.38 12.70 27.91
N LYS A 88 15.70 13.99 28.02
CA LYS A 88 14.84 15.05 27.46
C LYS A 88 14.81 14.84 25.95
N THR A 89 13.63 14.53 25.42
CA THR A 89 13.48 14.33 23.97
C THR A 89 13.92 15.59 23.22
N LYS A 90 14.79 15.42 22.23
CA LYS A 90 15.29 16.51 21.38
C LYS A 90 14.22 17.08 20.42
N CYS A 91 13.07 16.42 20.30
CA CYS A 91 11.98 16.84 19.40
C CYS A 91 10.94 17.68 20.16
N PRO A 92 10.73 18.95 19.79
CA PRO A 92 9.82 19.86 20.50
C PRO A 92 8.34 19.45 20.37
N ILE A 93 7.97 18.75 19.31
CA ILE A 93 6.59 18.33 19.02
C ILE A 93 6.31 16.85 19.32
N TYR A 94 7.26 16.16 19.96
CA TYR A 94 7.19 14.72 20.24
C TYR A 94 5.84 14.25 20.81
N ARG A 95 5.28 15.01 21.77
CA ARG A 95 4.03 14.66 22.46
C ARG A 95 2.76 14.88 21.62
N GLU A 96 2.86 15.63 20.53
CA GLU A 96 1.72 15.99 19.70
C GLU A 96 1.76 15.34 18.30
N CYS A 97 2.95 14.94 17.84
CA CYS A 97 3.20 14.45 16.50
C CYS A 97 2.66 13.04 16.26
N GLY A 98 2.74 12.14 17.26
CA GLY A 98 2.37 10.72 17.09
C GLY A 98 3.31 9.90 16.18
N GLY A 99 4.29 10.51 15.54
CA GLY A 99 5.21 9.83 14.61
C GLY A 99 6.24 8.93 15.28
N CYS A 100 6.65 9.26 16.51
CA CYS A 100 7.65 8.51 17.28
C CYS A 100 7.08 8.12 18.64
N GLN A 101 7.02 6.82 18.94
CA GLN A 101 6.53 6.31 20.22
C GLN A 101 7.65 6.15 21.25
N TYR A 102 8.89 5.95 20.82
CA TYR A 102 10.02 5.57 21.68
C TYR A 102 11.13 6.63 21.79
N LEU A 103 10.94 7.85 21.29
CA LEU A 103 11.97 8.90 21.33
C LEU A 103 12.34 9.35 22.75
N HIS A 104 11.60 8.94 23.77
CA HIS A 104 11.88 9.15 25.18
C HIS A 104 12.79 8.06 25.81
N LEU A 105 13.12 7.03 25.06
CA LEU A 105 14.03 5.95 25.45
C LEU A 105 15.39 6.12 24.80
N THR A 106 16.40 5.42 25.30
CA THR A 106 17.63 5.21 24.53
C THR A 106 17.37 4.24 23.38
N TYR A 107 18.25 4.26 22.36
CA TYR A 107 18.08 3.35 21.21
C TYR A 107 18.07 1.87 21.63
N ASP A 108 18.97 1.48 22.55
CA ASP A 108 19.03 0.11 23.08
C ASP A 108 17.77 -0.27 23.88
N GLN A 109 17.21 0.69 24.62
CA GLN A 109 15.96 0.43 25.34
C GLN A 109 14.79 0.18 24.39
N GLN A 110 14.67 0.98 23.32
CA GLN A 110 13.61 0.71 22.33
C GLN A 110 13.79 -0.63 21.61
N LEU A 111 15.04 -1.04 21.31
CA LEU A 111 15.30 -2.36 20.71
C LEU A 111 14.86 -3.48 21.67
N LYS A 112 15.12 -3.35 22.96
CA LYS A 112 14.66 -4.31 23.99
C LYS A 112 13.13 -4.38 24.06
N GLU A 113 12.45 -3.24 24.02
CA GLU A 113 10.98 -3.20 24.01
C GLU A 113 10.40 -3.88 22.74
N LYS A 114 11.00 -3.60 21.58
CA LYS A 114 10.62 -4.24 20.32
C LYS A 114 10.88 -5.74 20.34
N GLN A 115 12.04 -6.17 20.82
CA GLN A 115 12.39 -7.59 20.97
C GLN A 115 11.38 -8.32 21.86
N LYS A 116 11.12 -7.76 23.05
CA LYS A 116 10.16 -8.32 24.00
C LYS A 116 8.77 -8.48 23.38
N ARG A 117 8.28 -7.46 22.68
CA ARG A 117 6.98 -7.53 21.98
C ARG A 117 6.96 -8.66 20.94
N MET A 118 8.03 -8.84 20.20
CA MET A 118 8.12 -9.93 19.21
C MET A 118 8.13 -11.31 19.87
N GLU A 119 8.84 -11.46 21.00
CA GLU A 119 8.87 -12.69 21.79
C GLU A 119 7.49 -13.02 22.39
N GLU A 120 6.76 -12.02 22.88
CA GLU A 120 5.39 -12.18 23.39
C GLU A 120 4.41 -12.63 22.29
N LEU A 121 4.54 -12.12 21.07
CA LEU A 121 3.64 -12.42 19.95
C LEU A 121 3.99 -13.75 19.25
N LEU A 122 5.25 -14.05 19.06
CA LEU A 122 5.72 -15.14 18.20
C LEU A 122 6.46 -16.26 18.96
N GLY A 123 6.87 -16.05 20.21
CA GLY A 123 7.66 -17.01 20.97
C GLY A 123 6.99 -18.37 21.17
N GLY A 124 5.65 -18.41 21.20
CA GLY A 124 4.87 -19.65 21.22
C GLY A 124 4.73 -20.34 19.84
N VAL A 125 5.15 -19.69 18.75
CA VAL A 125 5.02 -20.19 17.37
C VAL A 125 6.36 -20.65 16.82
N CYS A 126 7.41 -19.85 17.00
CA CYS A 126 8.77 -20.15 16.54
C CYS A 126 9.83 -19.40 17.37
N PRO A 127 11.11 -19.81 17.30
CA PRO A 127 12.21 -19.05 17.88
C PRO A 127 12.26 -17.63 17.30
N VAL A 128 12.28 -16.62 18.17
CA VAL A 128 12.48 -15.21 17.80
C VAL A 128 13.96 -14.90 17.97
N ARG A 129 14.61 -14.53 16.89
CA ARG A 129 16.03 -14.19 16.85
C ARG A 129 16.25 -12.76 17.37
N PRO A 130 17.47 -12.38 17.75
CA PRO A 130 17.77 -11.02 18.17
C PRO A 130 17.42 -9.99 17.07
N ILE A 131 16.81 -8.88 17.47
CA ILE A 131 16.42 -7.81 16.55
C ILE A 131 17.64 -7.16 15.87
N ILE A 132 17.56 -7.00 14.57
CA ILE A 132 18.58 -6.32 13.77
C ILE A 132 18.36 -4.82 13.88
N GLY A 133 19.18 -4.14 14.68
CA GLY A 133 19.12 -2.69 14.90
C GLY A 133 19.81 -1.89 13.81
N MET A 134 19.64 -0.55 13.90
CA MET A 134 20.33 0.44 13.05
C MET A 134 21.64 0.86 13.73
N GLU A 135 22.63 1.20 12.92
CA GLU A 135 23.84 1.89 13.35
C GLU A 135 23.55 3.39 13.59
N GLU A 136 22.84 4.01 12.63
CA GLU A 136 22.38 5.39 12.70
C GLU A 136 20.85 5.46 12.64
N PRO A 137 20.16 5.61 13.80
CA PRO A 137 18.70 5.59 13.84
C PRO A 137 18.05 6.95 13.54
N TYR A 138 18.81 7.92 13.02
CA TYR A 138 18.33 9.25 12.68
C TYR A 138 18.36 9.46 11.15
N HIS A 139 17.50 10.36 10.66
CA HIS A 139 17.46 10.85 9.28
C HIS A 139 17.40 9.74 8.20
N TYR A 140 16.88 8.58 8.55
CA TYR A 140 16.85 7.39 7.70
C TYR A 140 15.71 7.39 6.67
N ARG A 141 14.67 8.25 6.85
CA ARG A 141 13.51 8.26 5.97
C ARG A 141 13.82 8.95 4.65
N ASN A 142 13.98 8.17 3.59
CA ASN A 142 14.22 8.66 2.23
C ASN A 142 12.96 9.18 1.51
N LYS A 143 11.79 9.07 2.13
CA LYS A 143 10.51 9.61 1.65
C LYS A 143 9.88 10.48 2.73
N VAL A 144 9.76 11.76 2.45
CA VAL A 144 9.19 12.78 3.34
C VAL A 144 7.93 13.35 2.73
N HIS A 145 6.92 13.55 3.55
CA HIS A 145 5.64 14.09 3.13
C HIS A 145 5.22 15.21 4.07
N ALA A 146 5.11 16.43 3.56
CA ALA A 146 4.63 17.58 4.29
C ALA A 146 3.26 18.04 3.79
N VAL A 147 2.36 18.31 4.71
CA VAL A 147 1.11 19.03 4.46
C VAL A 147 1.35 20.53 4.58
N PHE A 148 0.67 21.31 3.73
CA PHE A 148 0.75 22.77 3.75
C PHE A 148 -0.55 23.35 4.25
N GLY A 149 -0.46 24.43 5.04
CA GLY A 149 -1.59 25.15 5.60
C GLY A 149 -1.24 26.59 5.95
N LEU A 150 -2.12 27.24 6.69
CA LEU A 150 -1.94 28.61 7.17
C LEU A 150 -1.94 28.62 8.71
N ASP A 151 -1.10 29.47 9.29
CA ASP A 151 -1.18 29.78 10.72
C ASP A 151 -2.33 30.78 11.00
N ARG A 152 -2.56 31.09 12.28
CA ARG A 152 -3.58 32.06 12.70
C ARG A 152 -3.37 33.49 12.15
N LYS A 153 -2.17 33.80 11.64
CA LYS A 153 -1.78 35.08 11.04
C LYS A 153 -1.77 35.02 9.51
N ASN A 154 -2.32 33.96 8.93
CA ASN A 154 -2.31 33.69 7.48
C ASN A 154 -0.89 33.56 6.88
N ASN A 155 0.10 33.11 7.66
CA ASN A 155 1.39 32.74 7.12
C ASN A 155 1.37 31.27 6.67
N PRO A 156 1.98 30.95 5.54
CA PRO A 156 2.16 29.56 5.12
C PRO A 156 2.97 28.77 6.16
N ILE A 157 2.46 27.62 6.56
CA ILE A 157 3.15 26.61 7.37
C ILE A 157 3.22 25.31 6.61
N SER A 158 4.21 24.48 6.93
CA SER A 158 4.34 23.11 6.43
C SER A 158 4.70 22.20 7.58
N GLY A 159 4.23 20.96 7.53
CA GLY A 159 4.51 19.98 8.58
C GLY A 159 3.64 18.75 8.45
N ILE A 160 3.18 18.24 9.57
CA ILE A 160 2.35 17.04 9.66
C ILE A 160 1.05 17.33 10.40
N TYR A 161 0.06 16.48 10.23
CA TYR A 161 -1.13 16.55 11.07
C TYR A 161 -0.81 16.08 12.50
N LYS A 162 -1.32 16.80 13.50
CA LYS A 162 -1.38 16.30 14.87
C LYS A 162 -2.22 15.02 14.88
N GLU A 163 -1.73 14.01 15.58
CA GLU A 163 -2.39 12.70 15.68
C GLU A 163 -3.89 12.82 15.96
N GLY A 164 -4.71 12.12 15.17
CA GLY A 164 -6.17 12.11 15.27
C GLY A 164 -6.88 13.43 14.91
N THR A 165 -6.19 14.38 14.27
CA THR A 165 -6.77 15.69 13.91
C THR A 165 -6.32 16.16 12.52
N HIS A 166 -6.99 17.21 11.99
CA HIS A 166 -6.56 17.95 10.78
C HIS A 166 -5.71 19.20 11.13
N ARG A 167 -5.32 19.39 12.40
CA ARG A 167 -4.45 20.51 12.79
C ARG A 167 -3.01 20.23 12.37
N ILE A 168 -2.42 21.15 11.61
CA ILE A 168 -1.03 21.04 11.17
C ILE A 168 -0.11 21.48 12.31
N LEU A 169 0.86 20.63 12.63
CA LEU A 169 2.01 20.95 13.45
C LEU A 169 3.14 21.40 12.53
N PRO A 170 3.63 22.65 12.68
CA PRO A 170 4.76 23.11 11.88
C PRO A 170 6.02 22.29 12.17
N VAL A 171 6.69 21.87 11.09
CA VAL A 171 7.96 21.12 11.15
C VAL A 171 8.94 21.77 10.20
N ASP A 172 10.09 22.20 10.71
CA ASP A 172 11.19 22.74 9.93
C ASP A 172 12.31 21.70 9.78
N SER A 173 12.45 20.80 10.76
CA SER A 173 13.38 19.69 10.77
C SER A 173 12.82 18.54 11.60
N CYS A 174 13.00 17.32 11.14
CA CYS A 174 12.56 16.10 11.80
C CYS A 174 13.76 15.17 12.05
N LEU A 175 13.85 14.56 13.24
CA LEU A 175 14.96 13.69 13.61
C LEU A 175 15.03 12.39 12.81
N ILE A 176 13.93 11.95 12.19
CA ILE A 176 13.89 10.71 11.42
C ILE A 176 13.79 10.92 9.91
N GLU A 177 13.41 12.12 9.46
CA GLU A 177 13.29 12.46 8.04
C GLU A 177 14.62 12.90 7.44
N ASP A 178 14.79 12.74 6.14
CA ASP A 178 15.96 13.21 5.41
C ASP A 178 16.09 14.73 5.51
N GLN A 179 17.22 15.21 6.02
CA GLN A 179 17.45 16.63 6.28
C GLN A 179 17.35 17.48 5.01
N LYS A 180 17.82 16.98 3.87
CA LYS A 180 17.74 17.70 2.61
C LYS A 180 16.29 17.84 2.13
N ALA A 181 15.45 16.85 2.39
CA ALA A 181 14.02 16.95 2.13
C ALA A 181 13.36 18.04 3.00
N ASP A 182 13.69 18.11 4.29
CA ASP A 182 13.21 19.15 5.19
C ASP A 182 13.62 20.56 4.69
N GLU A 183 14.89 20.75 4.31
CA GLU A 183 15.39 22.03 3.75
C GLU A 183 14.61 22.46 2.51
N ILE A 184 14.36 21.53 1.58
CA ILE A 184 13.61 21.80 0.34
C ILE A 184 12.16 22.18 0.68
N ILE A 185 11.51 21.50 1.62
CA ILE A 185 10.13 21.82 2.05
C ILE A 185 10.06 23.22 2.64
N VAL A 186 11.00 23.59 3.52
CA VAL A 186 11.09 24.92 4.11
C VAL A 186 11.32 25.98 3.01
N THR A 187 12.18 25.69 2.03
CA THR A 187 12.41 26.58 0.88
C THR A 187 11.13 26.78 0.07
N ILE A 188 10.43 25.69 -0.30
CA ILE A 188 9.16 25.78 -1.02
C ILE A 188 8.16 26.65 -0.25
N ARG A 189 8.02 26.43 1.06
CA ARG A 189 7.15 27.24 1.93
C ARG A 189 7.49 28.72 1.86
N SER A 190 8.77 29.07 1.95
CA SER A 190 9.24 30.46 1.90
C SER A 190 8.94 31.17 0.57
N MET A 191 8.91 30.41 -0.53
CA MET A 191 8.67 30.93 -1.88
C MET A 191 7.19 31.20 -2.19
N LEU A 192 6.24 30.60 -1.47
CA LEU A 192 4.82 30.63 -1.84
C LEU A 192 4.26 32.04 -2.02
N ARG A 193 4.60 32.99 -1.11
CA ARG A 193 4.12 34.36 -1.19
C ARG A 193 4.63 35.12 -2.41
N SER A 194 5.93 35.02 -2.70
CA SER A 194 6.58 35.72 -3.80
C SER A 194 6.07 35.23 -5.18
N PHE A 195 5.69 33.95 -5.26
CA PHE A 195 5.12 33.37 -6.48
C PHE A 195 3.58 33.40 -6.51
N LYS A 196 2.93 34.05 -5.52
CA LYS A 196 1.46 34.14 -5.40
C LYS A 196 0.76 32.78 -5.42
N ILE A 197 1.42 31.76 -4.87
CA ILE A 197 0.88 30.40 -4.72
C ILE A 197 0.14 30.36 -3.38
N ARG A 198 -1.18 30.16 -3.42
CA ARG A 198 -1.99 29.99 -2.22
C ARG A 198 -1.94 28.55 -1.75
N VAL A 199 -1.81 28.36 -0.45
CA VAL A 199 -2.01 27.06 0.19
C VAL A 199 -3.48 26.67 0.04
N PHE A 200 -3.74 25.38 -0.20
CA PHE A 200 -5.10 24.86 -0.29
C PHE A 200 -5.71 24.77 1.11
N ASP A 201 -6.90 25.27 1.24
CA ASP A 201 -7.72 25.21 2.43
C ASP A 201 -8.82 24.17 2.21
N GLU A 202 -8.85 23.14 3.03
CA GLU A 202 -9.79 22.02 2.88
C GLU A 202 -11.22 22.41 3.25
N ASP A 203 -11.40 23.39 4.16
CA ASP A 203 -12.72 23.83 4.60
C ASP A 203 -13.43 24.68 3.53
N THR A 204 -12.67 25.54 2.84
CA THR A 204 -13.20 26.43 1.82
C THR A 204 -13.07 25.88 0.39
N GLY A 205 -12.20 24.91 0.17
CA GLY A 205 -11.88 24.37 -1.15
C GLY A 205 -11.04 25.33 -2.02
N TYR A 206 -10.53 26.43 -1.45
CA TYR A 206 -9.71 27.41 -2.17
C TYR A 206 -8.23 27.21 -1.94
N GLY A 207 -7.44 27.57 -2.96
CA GLY A 207 -5.99 27.47 -2.94
C GLY A 207 -5.46 26.44 -3.94
N LEU A 208 -4.16 26.25 -3.95
CA LEU A 208 -3.50 25.42 -4.95
C LEU A 208 -2.65 24.31 -4.31
N LEU A 209 -1.65 24.68 -3.50
CA LEU A 209 -0.69 23.71 -2.95
C LEU A 209 -1.26 23.02 -1.71
N ARG A 210 -1.38 21.70 -1.79
CA ARG A 210 -1.87 20.84 -0.71
C ARG A 210 -0.73 20.19 0.07
N HIS A 211 0.13 19.48 -0.66
CA HIS A 211 1.21 18.70 -0.08
C HIS A 211 2.47 18.83 -0.92
N VAL A 212 3.59 18.57 -0.28
CA VAL A 212 4.87 18.31 -0.95
C VAL A 212 5.36 16.95 -0.50
N LEU A 213 5.69 16.09 -1.47
CA LEU A 213 6.32 14.81 -1.21
C LEU A 213 7.70 14.84 -1.83
N ILE A 214 8.71 14.46 -1.04
CA ILE A 214 10.10 14.37 -1.50
C ILE A 214 10.56 12.93 -1.36
N ARG A 215 11.25 12.44 -2.37
CA ARG A 215 11.97 11.18 -2.35
C ARG A 215 13.43 11.43 -2.66
N ARG A 216 14.31 10.82 -1.90
CA ARG A 216 15.73 10.85 -2.14
C ARG A 216 16.28 9.45 -2.34
N GLY A 217 17.05 9.23 -3.40
CA GLY A 217 17.85 8.03 -3.57
C GLY A 217 18.99 8.07 -2.55
N PHE A 218 19.04 7.08 -1.66
CA PHE A 218 20.04 7.05 -0.59
C PHE A 218 21.46 6.93 -1.15
N THR A 219 21.66 6.03 -2.10
CA THR A 219 22.96 5.76 -2.71
C THR A 219 23.31 6.77 -3.80
N THR A 220 22.31 7.17 -4.61
CA THR A 220 22.53 8.04 -5.77
C THR A 220 22.48 9.54 -5.42
N GLY A 221 21.86 9.91 -4.33
CA GLY A 221 21.59 11.30 -3.97
C GLY A 221 20.53 11.98 -4.84
N GLU A 222 19.95 11.31 -5.85
CA GLU A 222 18.90 11.88 -6.72
C GLU A 222 17.66 12.28 -5.91
N ILE A 223 17.09 13.45 -6.22
CA ILE A 223 15.92 14.00 -5.49
C ILE A 223 14.76 14.21 -6.45
N LEU A 224 13.61 13.62 -6.09
CA LEU A 224 12.31 13.86 -6.70
C LEU A 224 11.46 14.73 -5.77
N VAL A 225 11.00 15.88 -6.28
CA VAL A 225 10.03 16.76 -5.61
C VAL A 225 8.69 16.61 -6.29
N VAL A 226 7.65 16.26 -5.53
CA VAL A 226 6.27 16.18 -5.99
C VAL A 226 5.46 17.29 -5.35
N LEU A 227 4.97 18.22 -6.16
CA LEU A 227 4.08 19.30 -5.75
C LEU A 227 2.63 18.84 -5.95
N VAL A 228 1.91 18.57 -4.87
CA VAL A 228 0.52 18.14 -4.94
C VAL A 228 -0.38 19.36 -4.94
N THR A 229 -1.11 19.56 -6.04
CA THR A 229 -1.93 20.74 -6.29
C THR A 229 -3.41 20.37 -6.47
N ALA A 230 -4.31 21.23 -6.01
CA ALA A 230 -5.74 21.03 -6.16
C ALA A 230 -6.22 21.16 -7.61
N SER A 231 -5.46 21.88 -8.47
CA SER A 231 -5.80 22.11 -9.88
C SER A 231 -4.57 21.97 -10.78
N PRO A 232 -4.75 21.76 -12.10
CA PRO A 232 -3.65 21.68 -13.05
C PRO A 232 -2.98 23.04 -13.32
N VAL A 233 -3.67 24.14 -13.02
CA VAL A 233 -3.15 25.49 -13.27
C VAL A 233 -2.18 25.88 -12.17
N PHE A 234 -0.89 25.96 -12.51
CA PHE A 234 0.17 26.34 -11.60
C PHE A 234 0.75 27.69 -12.03
N PRO A 235 0.43 28.79 -11.31
CA PRO A 235 0.89 30.13 -11.67
C PRO A 235 2.43 30.21 -11.68
N SER A 236 2.99 30.87 -12.70
CA SER A 236 4.44 31.10 -12.83
C SER A 236 5.31 29.85 -12.66
N LYS A 237 4.79 28.67 -13.03
CA LYS A 237 5.44 27.36 -12.78
C LYS A 237 6.91 27.30 -13.22
N ASN A 238 7.23 27.84 -14.40
CA ASN A 238 8.59 27.80 -14.94
C ASN A 238 9.56 28.63 -14.07
N ASN A 239 9.14 29.83 -13.66
CA ASN A 239 9.94 30.69 -12.79
C ASN A 239 10.06 30.08 -11.37
N PHE A 240 8.99 29.47 -10.86
CA PHE A 240 9.04 28.76 -9.57
C PHE A 240 10.02 27.60 -9.61
N VAL A 241 9.95 26.75 -10.63
CA VAL A 241 10.87 25.62 -10.83
C VAL A 241 12.31 26.10 -10.96
N LYS A 242 12.55 27.18 -11.74
CA LYS A 242 13.88 27.78 -11.90
C LYS A 242 14.43 28.26 -10.57
N ALA A 243 13.68 29.07 -9.82
CA ALA A 243 14.09 29.61 -8.54
C ALA A 243 14.30 28.53 -7.46
N LEU A 244 13.49 27.48 -7.45
CA LEU A 244 13.68 26.34 -6.54
C LEU A 244 15.00 25.61 -6.86
N ARG A 245 15.30 25.38 -8.12
CA ARG A 245 16.53 24.73 -8.56
C ARG A 245 17.78 25.59 -8.38
N GLU A 246 17.66 26.90 -8.45
CA GLU A 246 18.78 27.81 -8.11
C GLU A 246 19.17 27.69 -6.64
N LYS A 247 18.21 27.43 -5.74
CA LYS A 247 18.47 27.20 -4.32
C LYS A 247 18.88 25.75 -4.00
N HIS A 248 18.37 24.79 -4.76
CA HIS A 248 18.59 23.36 -4.59
C HIS A 248 18.96 22.72 -5.94
N PRO A 249 20.21 22.92 -6.41
CA PRO A 249 20.66 22.40 -7.71
C PRO A 249 20.69 20.87 -7.76
N GLU A 250 20.73 20.20 -6.60
CA GLU A 250 20.69 18.76 -6.42
C GLU A 250 19.33 18.12 -6.78
N ILE A 251 18.26 18.91 -6.95
CA ILE A 251 16.95 18.39 -7.37
C ILE A 251 17.06 17.81 -8.78
N THR A 252 16.87 16.51 -8.89
CA THR A 252 16.95 15.77 -10.16
C THR A 252 15.70 15.93 -11.00
N THR A 253 14.51 15.96 -10.36
CA THR A 253 13.24 16.05 -11.06
C THR A 253 12.15 16.66 -10.21
N ILE A 254 11.21 17.38 -10.84
CA ILE A 254 10.05 17.99 -10.20
C ILE A 254 8.79 17.57 -10.95
N VAL A 255 7.81 17.09 -10.22
CA VAL A 255 6.51 16.63 -10.74
C VAL A 255 5.40 17.43 -10.07
N GLN A 256 4.42 17.87 -10.83
CA GLN A 256 3.13 18.32 -10.33
C GLN A 256 2.18 17.14 -10.33
N ASN A 257 1.65 16.76 -9.17
CA ASN A 257 0.56 15.81 -9.04
C ASN A 257 -0.73 16.59 -8.80
N ILE A 258 -1.80 16.24 -9.51
CA ILE A 258 -3.08 16.96 -9.43
C ILE A 258 -4.04 16.12 -8.60
N ASN A 259 -4.40 16.64 -7.43
CA ASN A 259 -5.38 16.04 -6.52
C ASN A 259 -6.42 17.08 -6.09
N GLY A 260 -7.52 17.18 -6.85
CA GLY A 260 -8.67 18.04 -6.52
C GLY A 260 -9.75 17.34 -5.67
N ARG A 261 -9.49 16.12 -5.16
CA ARG A 261 -10.46 15.34 -4.39
C ARG A 261 -10.43 15.73 -2.91
N SER A 262 -11.59 15.72 -2.26
CA SER A 262 -11.71 15.84 -0.79
C SER A 262 -11.63 14.46 -0.11
N THR A 263 -10.51 13.76 -0.34
CA THR A 263 -10.24 12.44 0.25
C THR A 263 -8.91 12.47 1.00
N SER A 264 -8.69 11.51 1.90
CA SER A 264 -7.42 11.32 2.62
C SER A 264 -6.25 10.91 1.72
N MET A 265 -6.49 10.61 0.44
CA MET A 265 -5.44 10.26 -0.51
C MET A 265 -4.59 11.49 -0.86
N VAL A 266 -3.30 11.39 -0.63
CA VAL A 266 -2.34 12.47 -0.90
C VAL A 266 -2.16 12.69 -2.40
N LEU A 267 -1.96 11.63 -3.19
CA LEU A 267 -1.70 11.71 -4.62
C LEU A 267 -2.98 11.51 -5.44
N GLY A 268 -3.23 12.41 -6.38
CA GLY A 268 -4.26 12.26 -7.40
C GLY A 268 -3.78 11.43 -8.60
N ASP A 269 -4.65 11.21 -9.61
CA ASP A 269 -4.36 10.31 -10.72
C ASP A 269 -3.49 10.93 -11.84
N LYS A 270 -3.49 12.26 -11.97
CA LYS A 270 -2.82 12.97 -13.05
C LYS A 270 -1.53 13.62 -12.58
N GLU A 271 -0.50 13.50 -13.40
CA GLU A 271 0.82 14.08 -13.14
C GLU A 271 1.37 14.79 -14.36
N HIS A 272 2.13 15.86 -14.13
CA HIS A 272 2.89 16.59 -15.12
C HIS A 272 4.32 16.74 -14.65
N VAL A 273 5.27 16.32 -15.48
CA VAL A 273 6.70 16.57 -15.22
C VAL A 273 6.99 18.04 -15.50
N LEU A 274 7.41 18.76 -14.47
CA LEU A 274 7.78 20.17 -14.58
C LEU A 274 9.27 20.35 -14.89
N TYR A 275 10.10 19.41 -14.42
CA TYR A 275 11.55 19.38 -14.65
C TYR A 275 12.09 17.95 -14.54
N GLY A 276 13.10 17.63 -15.34
CA GLY A 276 13.80 16.35 -15.30
C GLY A 276 13.01 15.21 -15.94
N LYS A 277 13.29 14.00 -15.50
CA LYS A 277 12.77 12.74 -16.11
C LYS A 277 11.46 12.21 -15.48
N GLY A 278 10.95 12.85 -14.41
CA GLY A 278 9.73 12.45 -13.72
C GLY A 278 9.90 11.28 -12.73
N TYR A 279 11.13 10.82 -12.53
CA TYR A 279 11.48 9.75 -11.59
C TYR A 279 12.93 9.93 -11.13
N ILE A 280 13.29 9.25 -10.07
CA ILE A 280 14.68 9.11 -9.61
C ILE A 280 15.11 7.65 -9.70
N GLU A 281 16.38 7.42 -9.53
CA GLU A 281 16.97 6.10 -9.43
C GLU A 281 17.71 5.96 -8.10
N ASP A 282 17.65 4.76 -7.52
CA ASP A 282 18.46 4.41 -6.37
C ASP A 282 19.06 3.02 -6.54
N VAL A 283 20.06 2.70 -5.74
CA VAL A 283 20.70 1.38 -5.71
C VAL A 283 20.33 0.69 -4.40
N LEU A 284 19.84 -0.54 -4.50
CA LEU A 284 19.49 -1.40 -3.37
C LEU A 284 19.99 -2.81 -3.65
N CYS A 285 20.76 -3.39 -2.73
CA CYS A 285 21.38 -4.73 -2.89
C CYS A 285 22.14 -4.87 -4.22
N GLY A 286 22.80 -3.76 -4.67
CA GLY A 286 23.58 -3.71 -5.92
C GLY A 286 22.75 -3.72 -7.21
N LEU A 287 21.44 -3.49 -7.14
CA LEU A 287 20.56 -3.30 -8.29
C LEU A 287 20.04 -1.87 -8.33
N ARG A 288 19.86 -1.34 -9.54
CA ARG A 288 19.35 0.00 -9.77
C ARG A 288 17.85 -0.03 -9.99
N PHE A 289 17.13 0.74 -9.18
CA PHE A 289 15.68 0.83 -9.23
C PHE A 289 15.21 2.22 -9.66
N ARG A 290 14.27 2.25 -10.59
CA ARG A 290 13.51 3.44 -10.94
C ARG A 290 12.39 3.64 -9.90
N ILE A 291 12.30 4.87 -9.37
CA ILE A 291 11.36 5.25 -8.33
C ILE A 291 10.56 6.46 -8.82
N SER A 292 9.28 6.26 -9.10
CA SER A 292 8.34 7.33 -9.46
C SER A 292 7.67 7.93 -8.20
N SER A 293 6.84 8.95 -8.39
CA SER A 293 6.02 9.54 -7.30
C SER A 293 5.16 8.49 -6.59
N ARG A 294 4.64 7.51 -7.33
CA ARG A 294 3.68 6.49 -6.87
C ARG A 294 4.30 5.16 -6.49
N SER A 295 5.54 4.88 -6.91
CA SER A 295 6.20 3.61 -6.60
C SER A 295 6.26 3.39 -5.09
N PHE A 296 5.91 2.19 -4.64
CA PHE A 296 6.32 1.77 -3.31
C PHE A 296 7.81 1.47 -3.32
N TYR A 297 8.54 2.02 -2.37
CA TYR A 297 9.96 1.77 -2.13
C TYR A 297 10.21 1.97 -0.65
N GLN A 298 10.93 1.06 -0.03
CA GLN A 298 11.18 1.08 1.40
C GLN A 298 11.87 2.39 1.84
N ILE A 299 11.45 2.92 2.98
CA ILE A 299 11.84 4.28 3.41
C ILE A 299 13.22 4.35 4.07
N ASN A 300 13.83 3.22 4.39
CA ASN A 300 15.14 3.10 5.02
C ASN A 300 15.99 2.12 4.22
N SER A 301 16.77 2.63 3.28
CA SER A 301 17.53 1.80 2.33
C SER A 301 18.54 0.89 3.06
N VAL A 302 19.24 1.40 4.09
CA VAL A 302 20.26 0.63 4.83
C VAL A 302 19.64 -0.58 5.54
N GLN A 303 18.55 -0.37 6.27
CA GLN A 303 17.88 -1.48 6.97
C GLN A 303 17.13 -2.40 5.99
N THR A 304 16.68 -1.88 4.85
CA THR A 304 16.07 -2.71 3.81
C THR A 304 17.07 -3.69 3.21
N GLU A 305 18.32 -3.30 3.03
CA GLU A 305 19.36 -4.23 2.59
C GLU A 305 19.60 -5.35 3.60
N LYS A 306 19.60 -5.04 4.91
CA LYS A 306 19.69 -6.05 5.97
C LYS A 306 18.45 -6.97 5.98
N LEU A 307 17.25 -6.39 5.85
CA LEU A 307 15.98 -7.14 5.78
C LEU A 307 15.94 -8.09 4.59
N TYR A 308 16.25 -7.59 3.39
CA TYR A 308 16.24 -8.41 2.17
C TYR A 308 17.41 -9.38 2.12
N GLY A 309 18.58 -8.99 2.66
CA GLY A 309 19.71 -9.91 2.84
C GLY A 309 19.33 -11.13 3.68
N LYS A 310 18.62 -10.89 4.80
CA LYS A 310 18.11 -11.97 5.65
C LYS A 310 17.04 -12.81 4.92
N ALA A 311 16.15 -12.18 4.17
CA ALA A 311 15.15 -12.88 3.38
C ALA A 311 15.80 -13.81 2.31
N MET A 312 16.85 -13.33 1.63
CA MET A 312 17.60 -14.14 0.65
C MET A 312 18.35 -15.28 1.31
N GLU A 313 18.98 -15.05 2.49
CA GLU A 313 19.65 -16.09 3.26
C GLU A 313 18.68 -17.23 3.62
N LEU A 314 17.49 -16.88 4.14
CA LEU A 314 16.47 -17.86 4.52
C LEU A 314 15.82 -18.56 3.31
N ALA A 315 15.84 -17.95 2.15
CA ALA A 315 15.34 -18.57 0.92
C ALA A 315 16.25 -19.69 0.41
N GLU A 316 17.56 -19.69 0.76
CA GLU A 316 18.56 -20.71 0.37
C GLU A 316 18.48 -21.04 -1.14
N LEU A 317 18.53 -20.02 -1.99
CA LEU A 317 18.44 -20.19 -3.43
C LEU A 317 19.75 -20.74 -4.00
N THR A 318 19.66 -21.73 -4.90
CA THR A 318 20.82 -22.43 -5.50
C THR A 318 21.01 -22.13 -6.99
N GLY A 319 20.16 -21.30 -7.58
CA GLY A 319 20.17 -20.97 -9.01
C GLY A 319 19.21 -21.82 -9.86
N LYS A 320 18.48 -22.75 -9.27
CA LYS A 320 17.57 -23.67 -9.99
C LYS A 320 16.10 -23.41 -9.70
N GLU A 321 15.81 -22.74 -8.58
CA GLU A 321 14.46 -22.57 -8.08
C GLU A 321 13.61 -21.68 -8.97
N THR A 322 12.33 -22.01 -9.08
CA THR A 322 11.28 -21.08 -9.49
C THR A 322 10.81 -20.32 -8.26
N VAL A 323 11.05 -19.01 -8.26
CA VAL A 323 10.66 -18.09 -7.19
C VAL A 323 9.40 -17.34 -7.61
N LEU A 324 8.43 -17.26 -6.71
CA LEU A 324 7.27 -16.39 -6.85
C LEU A 324 7.39 -15.25 -5.83
N ASP A 325 7.36 -14.00 -6.32
CA ASP A 325 7.33 -12.77 -5.53
C ASP A 325 5.89 -12.22 -5.55
N ALA A 326 5.14 -12.56 -4.53
CA ALA A 326 3.77 -12.10 -4.36
C ALA A 326 3.77 -10.71 -3.69
N TYR A 327 2.96 -9.78 -4.20
CA TYR A 327 2.97 -8.36 -3.84
C TYR A 327 4.28 -7.66 -4.27
N CYS A 328 4.79 -7.99 -5.46
CA CYS A 328 6.15 -7.64 -5.87
C CYS A 328 6.42 -6.12 -6.02
N GLY A 329 5.40 -5.27 -6.07
CA GLY A 329 5.55 -3.83 -6.24
C GLY A 329 6.35 -3.50 -7.52
N ILE A 330 7.43 -2.72 -7.38
CA ILE A 330 8.35 -2.40 -8.48
C ILE A 330 9.42 -3.50 -8.71
N GLY A 331 9.20 -4.69 -8.16
CA GLY A 331 10.03 -5.88 -8.34
C GLY A 331 11.26 -5.95 -7.44
N THR A 332 11.29 -5.26 -6.29
CA THR A 332 12.52 -5.17 -5.49
C THR A 332 12.99 -6.53 -5.00
N ILE A 333 12.13 -7.33 -4.36
CA ILE A 333 12.49 -8.63 -3.78
C ILE A 333 12.80 -9.63 -4.90
N GLY A 334 11.90 -9.75 -5.88
CA GLY A 334 12.06 -10.71 -6.97
C GLY A 334 13.31 -10.46 -7.83
N LEU A 335 13.63 -9.19 -8.12
CA LEU A 335 14.84 -8.85 -8.88
C LEU A 335 16.13 -9.11 -8.09
N ILE A 336 16.12 -8.91 -6.77
CA ILE A 336 17.25 -9.29 -5.92
C ILE A 336 17.40 -10.81 -5.91
N ALA A 337 16.30 -11.55 -5.76
CA ALA A 337 16.29 -13.02 -5.79
C ALA A 337 16.74 -13.58 -7.15
N SER A 338 16.49 -12.87 -8.26
CA SER A 338 16.83 -13.35 -9.62
C SER A 338 18.31 -13.63 -9.84
N LYS A 339 19.20 -13.05 -9.03
CA LYS A 339 20.64 -13.31 -9.06
C LYS A 339 20.99 -14.73 -8.65
N HIS A 340 20.11 -15.35 -7.88
CA HIS A 340 20.32 -16.67 -7.26
C HIS A 340 19.18 -17.65 -7.54
N ALA A 341 18.26 -17.32 -8.45
CA ALA A 341 17.13 -18.17 -8.84
C ALA A 341 17.19 -18.55 -10.32
N GLY A 342 16.64 -19.70 -10.67
CA GLY A 342 16.51 -20.12 -12.06
C GLY A 342 15.46 -19.28 -12.81
N LYS A 343 14.33 -19.03 -12.17
CA LYS A 343 13.22 -18.23 -12.71
C LYS A 343 12.55 -17.42 -11.59
N VAL A 344 12.14 -16.20 -11.90
CA VAL A 344 11.34 -15.36 -10.99
C VAL A 344 10.02 -14.97 -11.66
N ILE A 345 8.94 -15.09 -10.90
CA ILE A 345 7.59 -14.67 -11.29
C ILE A 345 7.14 -13.64 -10.25
N GLY A 346 6.99 -12.37 -10.66
CA GLY A 346 6.46 -11.30 -9.82
C GLY A 346 4.97 -11.06 -10.13
N VAL A 347 4.16 -10.92 -9.08
CA VAL A 347 2.73 -10.64 -9.20
C VAL A 347 2.38 -9.40 -8.39
N GLU A 348 1.70 -8.45 -9.02
CA GLU A 348 1.31 -7.17 -8.43
C GLU A 348 -0.01 -6.70 -9.02
N LEU A 349 -0.87 -6.14 -8.19
CA LEU A 349 -2.18 -5.65 -8.61
C LEU A 349 -2.09 -4.31 -9.36
N ASN A 350 -1.11 -3.48 -9.03
CA ASN A 350 -0.92 -2.15 -9.60
C ASN A 350 -0.16 -2.20 -10.92
N GLN A 351 -0.84 -1.89 -12.02
CA GLN A 351 -0.27 -1.88 -13.37
C GLN A 351 0.95 -0.93 -13.53
N ASP A 352 0.97 0.20 -12.81
CA ASP A 352 2.10 1.14 -12.89
C ASP A 352 3.35 0.56 -12.20
N ALA A 353 3.16 -0.13 -11.08
CA ALA A 353 4.22 -0.83 -10.39
C ALA A 353 4.79 -1.98 -11.23
N VAL A 354 3.92 -2.76 -11.89
CA VAL A 354 4.35 -3.82 -12.83
C VAL A 354 5.18 -3.25 -13.99
N ARG A 355 4.77 -2.10 -14.56
CA ARG A 355 5.56 -1.42 -15.59
C ARG A 355 6.94 -1.00 -15.09
N ASP A 356 7.00 -0.46 -13.88
CA ASP A 356 8.28 -0.09 -13.25
C ASP A 356 9.14 -1.34 -12.98
N ALA A 357 8.56 -2.48 -12.53
CA ALA A 357 9.26 -3.74 -12.32
C ALA A 357 9.91 -4.26 -13.62
N VAL A 358 9.16 -4.25 -14.72
CA VAL A 358 9.69 -4.63 -16.05
C VAL A 358 10.84 -3.71 -16.49
N GLN A 359 10.72 -2.39 -16.25
CA GLN A 359 11.78 -1.44 -16.57
C GLN A 359 13.03 -1.66 -15.69
N ASN A 360 12.82 -1.98 -14.41
CA ASN A 360 13.89 -2.30 -13.47
C ASN A 360 14.63 -3.57 -13.87
N ALA A 361 13.91 -4.63 -14.30
CA ALA A 361 14.53 -5.84 -14.84
C ALA A 361 15.43 -5.52 -16.05
N LYS A 362 14.88 -4.81 -17.05
CA LYS A 362 15.62 -4.41 -18.25
C LYS A 362 16.87 -3.58 -17.92
N LYS A 363 16.73 -2.63 -17.00
CA LYS A 363 17.82 -1.74 -16.59
C LYS A 363 18.98 -2.49 -15.95
N ASN A 364 18.69 -3.57 -15.24
CA ASN A 364 19.70 -4.42 -14.59
C ASN A 364 20.13 -5.63 -15.43
N GLY A 365 19.69 -5.73 -16.68
CA GLY A 365 20.03 -6.85 -17.57
C GLY A 365 19.44 -8.20 -17.10
N ILE A 366 18.39 -8.19 -16.28
CA ILE A 366 17.77 -9.40 -15.74
C ILE A 366 16.78 -9.94 -16.78
N THR A 367 16.99 -11.20 -17.20
CA THR A 367 16.20 -11.86 -18.24
C THR A 367 15.37 -13.04 -17.73
N ASN A 368 15.65 -13.52 -16.51
CA ASN A 368 14.97 -14.65 -15.89
C ASN A 368 13.79 -14.25 -14.98
N ALA A 369 13.37 -12.96 -15.01
CA ALA A 369 12.23 -12.45 -14.25
C ALA A 369 11.07 -12.03 -15.17
N GLN A 370 9.86 -12.41 -14.81
CA GLN A 370 8.60 -12.05 -15.49
C GLN A 370 7.63 -11.45 -14.48
N PHE A 371 6.89 -10.40 -14.88
CA PHE A 371 5.96 -9.69 -14.01
C PHE A 371 4.55 -9.68 -14.59
N PHE A 372 3.55 -9.92 -13.72
CA PHE A 372 2.15 -10.03 -14.08
C PHE A 372 1.29 -9.07 -13.25
N CYS A 373 0.39 -8.36 -13.93
CA CYS A 373 -0.61 -7.52 -13.25
C CYS A 373 -1.82 -8.39 -12.94
N ASN A 374 -1.92 -8.87 -11.71
CA ASN A 374 -3.01 -9.73 -11.26
C ASN A 374 -3.12 -9.70 -9.73
N ASP A 375 -4.24 -10.21 -9.21
CA ASP A 375 -4.34 -10.61 -7.81
C ASP A 375 -3.46 -11.84 -7.56
N ALA A 376 -2.61 -11.79 -6.52
CA ALA A 376 -1.62 -12.81 -6.27
C ALA A 376 -2.25 -14.18 -5.91
N GLY A 377 -3.34 -14.18 -5.13
CA GLY A 377 -4.04 -15.41 -4.75
C GLY A 377 -4.68 -16.10 -5.95
N ARG A 378 -5.40 -15.34 -6.78
CA ARG A 378 -6.00 -15.85 -8.02
C ARG A 378 -4.94 -16.35 -9.01
N PHE A 379 -3.84 -15.60 -9.14
CA PHE A 379 -2.75 -16.00 -10.02
C PHE A 379 -2.14 -17.34 -9.59
N MET A 380 -1.86 -17.52 -8.30
CA MET A 380 -1.33 -18.77 -7.76
C MET A 380 -2.32 -19.94 -7.92
N SER A 381 -3.61 -19.71 -7.66
CA SER A 381 -4.65 -20.74 -7.87
C SER A 381 -4.71 -21.19 -9.33
N HIS A 382 -4.58 -20.26 -10.30
CA HIS A 382 -4.52 -20.60 -11.73
C HIS A 382 -3.24 -21.34 -12.11
N MET A 383 -2.09 -20.99 -11.51
CA MET A 383 -0.84 -21.76 -11.73
C MET A 383 -1.01 -23.20 -11.22
N ALA A 384 -1.51 -23.37 -9.99
CA ALA A 384 -1.73 -24.69 -9.40
C ALA A 384 -2.71 -25.54 -10.25
N ALA A 385 -3.79 -24.95 -10.75
CA ALA A 385 -4.75 -25.64 -11.64
C ALA A 385 -4.12 -26.11 -12.97
N ARG A 386 -3.03 -25.47 -13.44
CA ARG A 386 -2.26 -25.89 -14.62
C ARG A 386 -1.10 -26.85 -14.28
N GLY A 387 -0.97 -27.27 -13.03
CA GLY A 387 0.15 -28.11 -12.57
C GLY A 387 1.48 -27.35 -12.51
N GLU A 388 1.46 -26.02 -12.53
CA GLU A 388 2.64 -25.19 -12.35
C GLU A 388 2.91 -24.99 -10.85
N SER A 389 4.17 -24.97 -10.43
CA SER A 389 4.58 -24.80 -9.04
C SER A 389 5.68 -23.74 -8.90
N ALA A 390 5.86 -23.25 -7.69
CA ALA A 390 7.02 -22.46 -7.28
C ALA A 390 7.75 -23.20 -6.15
N ASP A 391 9.08 -23.17 -6.16
CA ASP A 391 9.90 -23.78 -5.10
C ASP A 391 9.92 -22.89 -3.85
N VAL A 392 9.98 -21.57 -4.07
CA VAL A 392 10.04 -20.55 -3.02
C VAL A 392 9.03 -19.45 -3.30
N VAL A 393 8.27 -19.06 -2.30
CA VAL A 393 7.36 -17.91 -2.35
C VAL A 393 7.86 -16.84 -1.40
N PHE A 394 8.14 -15.64 -1.91
CA PHE A 394 8.27 -14.43 -1.11
C PHE A 394 6.90 -13.75 -1.03
N MET A 395 6.56 -13.27 0.15
CA MET A 395 5.36 -12.47 0.35
C MET A 395 5.64 -11.30 1.29
N ASP A 396 5.23 -10.10 0.88
CA ASP A 396 5.32 -8.84 1.63
C ASP A 396 3.94 -8.15 1.61
N PRO A 397 2.95 -8.71 2.32
CA PRO A 397 1.58 -8.21 2.30
C PRO A 397 1.45 -6.88 3.03
N PRO A 398 0.33 -6.13 2.85
CA PRO A 398 0.06 -4.90 3.57
C PRO A 398 -0.09 -5.13 5.08
N ARG A 399 -0.20 -4.04 5.86
CA ARG A 399 -0.33 -4.08 7.34
C ARG A 399 -1.48 -4.93 7.87
N SER A 400 -2.52 -5.14 7.09
CA SER A 400 -3.65 -6.03 7.42
C SER A 400 -3.26 -7.51 7.42
N GLY A 401 -2.04 -7.84 7.00
CA GLY A 401 -1.58 -9.21 6.79
C GLY A 401 -2.13 -9.80 5.50
N SER A 402 -2.03 -11.12 5.39
CA SER A 402 -2.56 -11.89 4.27
C SER A 402 -4.01 -12.31 4.50
N THR A 403 -4.70 -12.72 3.44
CA THR A 403 -6.04 -13.33 3.54
C THR A 403 -5.91 -14.85 3.60
N GLU A 404 -6.94 -15.52 4.13
CA GLU A 404 -6.96 -17.00 4.16
C GLU A 404 -6.93 -17.55 2.74
N GLU A 405 -7.70 -16.96 1.80
CA GLU A 405 -7.72 -17.39 0.39
C GLU A 405 -6.33 -17.30 -0.27
N PHE A 406 -5.53 -16.29 0.10
CA PHE A 406 -4.17 -16.19 -0.38
C PHE A 406 -3.29 -17.32 0.19
N ILE A 407 -3.39 -17.59 1.50
CA ILE A 407 -2.63 -18.65 2.17
C ILE A 407 -3.04 -20.02 1.62
N ASP A 408 -4.33 -20.24 1.36
CA ASP A 408 -4.85 -21.45 0.71
C ASP A 408 -4.23 -21.63 -0.69
N ALA A 409 -4.13 -20.55 -1.47
CA ALA A 409 -3.50 -20.60 -2.80
C ALA A 409 -1.99 -20.93 -2.70
N VAL A 410 -1.27 -20.40 -1.72
CA VAL A 410 0.12 -20.79 -1.43
C VAL A 410 0.20 -22.27 -1.06
N ALA A 411 -0.72 -22.74 -0.23
CA ALA A 411 -0.74 -24.15 0.20
C ALA A 411 -1.02 -25.12 -0.96
N LEU A 412 -1.89 -24.72 -1.91
CA LEU A 412 -2.16 -25.50 -3.13
C LEU A 412 -0.93 -25.62 -4.03
N MET A 413 -0.12 -24.57 -4.16
CA MET A 413 1.11 -24.60 -4.94
C MET A 413 2.23 -25.44 -4.29
N GLN A 414 2.12 -25.71 -3.01
CA GLN A 414 3.04 -26.52 -2.21
C GLN A 414 4.52 -26.10 -2.31
N PRO A 415 4.87 -24.80 -2.19
CA PRO A 415 6.27 -24.39 -2.20
C PRO A 415 7.04 -25.08 -1.05
N LYS A 416 8.31 -25.37 -1.29
CA LYS A 416 9.20 -25.94 -0.25
C LYS A 416 9.41 -24.95 0.88
N ARG A 417 9.49 -23.66 0.53
CA ARG A 417 9.74 -22.54 1.46
C ARG A 417 8.84 -21.37 1.16
N VAL A 418 8.36 -20.70 2.21
CA VAL A 418 7.72 -19.40 2.13
C VAL A 418 8.51 -18.45 3.00
N VAL A 419 8.99 -17.36 2.43
CA VAL A 419 9.67 -16.28 3.14
C VAL A 419 8.67 -15.14 3.29
N TYR A 420 8.16 -14.98 4.51
CA TYR A 420 7.17 -13.97 4.85
C TYR A 420 7.88 -12.74 5.44
N ILE A 421 7.79 -11.61 4.77
CA ILE A 421 8.23 -10.30 5.25
C ILE A 421 6.98 -9.57 5.74
N SER A 422 6.97 -9.10 6.98
CA SER A 422 5.79 -8.51 7.62
C SER A 422 6.10 -7.22 8.34
N CYS A 423 5.29 -6.20 8.08
CA CYS A 423 5.30 -4.93 8.83
C CYS A 423 4.27 -4.88 9.99
N GLY A 424 3.51 -5.96 10.20
CA GLY A 424 2.47 -6.07 11.23
C GLY A 424 2.62 -7.31 12.08
N PRO A 425 3.31 -7.25 13.25
CA PRO A 425 3.56 -8.44 14.08
C PRO A 425 2.30 -9.19 14.52
N ASP A 426 1.24 -8.45 14.83
CA ASP A 426 -0.04 -9.04 15.29
C ASP A 426 -0.72 -9.83 14.15
N THR A 427 -0.77 -9.26 12.95
CA THR A 427 -1.31 -9.94 11.77
C THR A 427 -0.42 -11.09 11.32
N LEU A 428 0.90 -10.96 11.45
CA LEU A 428 1.83 -12.05 11.21
C LEU A 428 1.53 -13.25 12.13
N ALA A 429 1.36 -13.02 13.44
CA ALA A 429 1.04 -14.08 14.39
C ALA A 429 -0.27 -14.81 14.04
N ARG A 430 -1.27 -14.08 13.53
CA ARG A 430 -2.53 -14.66 13.00
C ARG A 430 -2.26 -15.53 11.77
N ASP A 431 -1.56 -14.99 10.79
CA ASP A 431 -1.33 -15.66 9.50
C ASP A 431 -0.47 -16.92 9.66
N LEU A 432 0.51 -16.92 10.58
CA LEU A 432 1.31 -18.10 10.90
C LEU A 432 0.47 -19.26 11.44
N LYS A 433 -0.63 -18.98 12.19
CA LYS A 433 -1.58 -20.01 12.64
C LYS A 433 -2.34 -20.62 11.46
N VAL A 434 -2.70 -19.83 10.46
CA VAL A 434 -3.35 -20.32 9.24
C VAL A 434 -2.38 -21.18 8.43
N PHE A 435 -1.13 -20.74 8.23
CA PHE A 435 -0.10 -21.54 7.59
C PHE A 435 0.12 -22.89 8.29
N ALA A 436 0.06 -22.91 9.63
CA ALA A 436 0.21 -24.14 10.41
C ALA A 436 -0.91 -25.16 10.13
N LYS A 437 -2.15 -24.73 9.89
CA LYS A 437 -3.27 -25.59 9.47
C LYS A 437 -2.98 -26.30 8.14
N HIS A 438 -2.20 -25.67 7.26
CA HIS A 438 -1.77 -26.21 5.95
C HIS A 438 -0.46 -27.00 6.01
N GLY A 439 0.05 -27.29 7.20
CA GLY A 439 1.27 -28.07 7.39
C GLY A 439 2.58 -27.31 7.24
N TYR A 440 2.53 -25.97 7.13
CA TYR A 440 3.72 -25.13 7.17
C TYR A 440 4.07 -24.75 8.60
N ARG A 441 5.35 -24.87 8.96
CA ARG A 441 5.85 -24.48 10.27
C ARG A 441 6.82 -23.33 10.14
N ALA A 442 6.62 -22.29 10.94
CA ALA A 442 7.60 -21.23 11.09
C ALA A 442 8.86 -21.80 11.75
N LYS A 443 10.00 -21.65 11.10
CA LYS A 443 11.29 -22.16 11.60
C LYS A 443 11.93 -21.17 12.55
N GLU A 444 11.91 -19.90 12.17
CA GLU A 444 12.47 -18.80 12.93
C GLU A 444 11.92 -17.46 12.45
N ALA A 445 11.89 -16.47 13.34
CA ALA A 445 11.51 -15.10 13.06
C ALA A 445 12.67 -14.14 13.34
N TRP A 446 13.00 -13.29 12.39
CA TRP A 446 14.04 -12.28 12.47
C TRP A 446 13.43 -10.88 12.47
N PRO A 447 13.27 -10.24 13.63
CA PRO A 447 12.83 -8.86 13.72
C PRO A 447 13.92 -7.92 13.19
N VAL A 448 13.50 -6.85 12.49
CA VAL A 448 14.38 -5.81 11.95
C VAL A 448 13.82 -4.45 12.31
N ASP A 449 14.62 -3.60 12.92
CA ASP A 449 14.25 -2.22 13.21
C ASP A 449 14.40 -1.34 11.97
N LEU A 450 13.41 -1.40 11.06
CA LEU A 450 13.35 -0.56 9.86
C LEU A 450 12.88 0.87 10.18
N PHE A 451 12.12 1.02 11.27
CA PHE A 451 11.44 2.26 11.68
C PHE A 451 11.88 2.69 13.08
N GLY A 452 13.14 3.14 13.21
CA GLY A 452 13.69 3.61 14.47
C GLY A 452 12.80 4.65 15.14
N TRP A 453 12.74 4.65 16.47
CA TRP A 453 11.95 5.52 17.35
C TRP A 453 10.43 5.33 17.26
N THR A 454 9.95 4.43 16.43
CA THR A 454 8.52 4.10 16.31
C THR A 454 8.20 2.72 16.90
N GLY A 455 6.92 2.42 17.14
CA GLY A 455 6.47 1.10 17.61
C GLY A 455 6.44 0.02 16.52
N HIS A 456 6.84 0.33 15.29
CA HIS A 456 6.80 -0.62 14.17
C HIS A 456 8.04 -1.50 14.14
N VAL A 457 7.85 -2.76 13.76
CA VAL A 457 8.92 -3.76 13.55
C VAL A 457 8.63 -4.48 12.26
N GLU A 458 9.63 -4.57 11.38
CA GLU A 458 9.60 -5.50 10.25
C GLU A 458 10.12 -6.86 10.72
N THR A 459 9.58 -7.93 10.16
CA THR A 459 9.98 -9.28 10.56
C THR A 459 10.05 -10.19 9.35
N VAL A 460 11.16 -10.92 9.21
CA VAL A 460 11.28 -11.99 8.22
C VAL A 460 11.05 -13.32 8.90
N VAL A 461 10.14 -14.12 8.37
CA VAL A 461 9.86 -15.49 8.87
C VAL A 461 10.06 -16.50 7.76
N LEU A 462 10.83 -17.54 8.04
CA LEU A 462 10.92 -18.71 7.18
C LEU A 462 9.84 -19.71 7.58
N LEU A 463 8.98 -20.06 6.63
CA LEU A 463 8.04 -21.16 6.72
C LEU A 463 8.48 -22.29 5.81
N SER A 464 8.50 -23.51 6.32
CA SER A 464 8.73 -24.70 5.50
C SER A 464 7.65 -25.72 5.77
N LYS A 465 7.31 -26.50 4.73
CA LYS A 465 6.45 -27.66 4.89
C LYS A 465 7.22 -28.69 5.72
N GLY A 466 6.67 -29.06 6.88
CA GLY A 466 7.32 -30.07 7.73
C GLY A 466 7.45 -31.38 6.93
N GLU A 467 8.60 -32.04 7.01
CA GLU A 467 8.61 -33.47 6.78
C GLU A 467 7.61 -34.08 7.77
N VAL A 468 6.73 -34.92 7.27
CA VAL A 468 5.80 -35.66 8.12
C VAL A 468 6.66 -36.59 8.95
N ASP A 469 7.17 -36.08 10.08
CA ASP A 469 7.80 -36.90 11.07
C ASP A 469 6.71 -37.88 11.53
N SER A 470 6.83 -39.14 11.17
CA SER A 470 5.89 -40.21 11.48
C SER A 470 5.84 -40.55 12.98
N LYS A 471 6.37 -39.69 13.83
CA LYS A 471 6.12 -39.70 15.26
C LYS A 471 4.76 -38.98 15.51
N LYS A 472 3.73 -39.82 15.61
CA LYS A 472 2.40 -39.43 16.09
C LYS A 472 2.55 -38.61 17.38
N ILE A 473 2.50 -37.28 17.28
CA ILE A 473 2.19 -36.44 18.42
C ILE A 473 0.68 -36.58 18.58
N ARG A 474 0.28 -37.36 19.55
CA ARG A 474 -1.12 -37.46 20.00
C ARG A 474 -1.43 -36.12 20.64
N VAL A 475 -2.04 -35.22 19.90
CA VAL A 475 -2.66 -34.01 20.45
C VAL A 475 -4.06 -34.44 20.88
N GLU A 476 -4.26 -34.62 22.18
CA GLU A 476 -5.59 -34.78 22.75
C GLU A 476 -6.28 -33.41 22.65
N PHE A 477 -7.16 -33.26 21.67
CA PHE A 477 -8.14 -32.19 21.66
C PHE A 477 -9.34 -32.67 22.48
N SER A 478 -9.66 -31.96 23.55
CA SER A 478 -10.94 -32.10 24.20
C SER A 478 -12.00 -31.58 23.22
N LEU A 479 -12.93 -32.46 22.86
CA LEU A 479 -14.08 -32.16 22.00
C LEU A 479 -15.10 -31.20 22.65
N GLU A 480 -14.85 -30.78 23.88
CA GLU A 480 -15.77 -29.92 24.64
C GLU A 480 -15.56 -28.42 24.38
N ASP A 481 -14.42 -28.01 23.77
CA ASP A 481 -14.13 -26.59 23.45
C ASP A 481 -14.35 -26.21 21.98
N MET A 482 -14.88 -27.11 21.16
CA MET A 482 -15.24 -26.79 19.77
C MET A 482 -16.71 -26.39 19.72
N ASP A 483 -16.96 -25.12 19.49
CA ASP A 483 -18.27 -24.64 19.07
C ASP A 483 -18.61 -25.22 17.70
N MET A 484 -19.36 -26.32 17.70
CA MET A 484 -19.77 -27.07 16.50
C MET A 484 -20.81 -26.33 15.66
N SER A 485 -21.05 -25.03 15.90
CA SER A 485 -22.03 -24.23 15.14
C SER A 485 -21.53 -23.72 13.78
N GLU A 486 -20.25 -23.86 13.44
CA GLU A 486 -19.69 -23.38 12.15
C GLU A 486 -19.58 -24.45 11.04
N PHE A 487 -19.86 -25.71 11.32
CA PHE A 487 -19.91 -26.78 10.31
C PHE A 487 -21.35 -27.11 9.92
N GLN A 488 -22.06 -26.15 9.34
CA GLN A 488 -23.28 -26.45 8.62
C GLN A 488 -23.00 -26.50 7.12
N ASP A 489 -23.26 -27.67 6.53
CA ASP A 489 -23.32 -27.91 5.09
C ASP A 489 -24.24 -26.88 4.43
N GLY A 490 -23.68 -25.98 3.61
CA GLY A 490 -24.47 -25.04 2.84
C GLY A 490 -23.71 -23.78 2.45
N ALA A 491 -24.11 -23.18 1.34
CA ALA A 491 -23.50 -21.96 0.85
C ALA A 491 -23.70 -20.77 1.78
N THR A 492 -22.68 -19.90 1.86
CA THR A 492 -22.74 -18.64 2.60
C THR A 492 -23.73 -17.65 1.95
N TYR A 493 -24.20 -16.68 2.71
CA TYR A 493 -25.08 -15.63 2.18
C TYR A 493 -24.47 -14.86 1.01
N THR A 494 -23.15 -14.70 0.99
CA THR A 494 -22.42 -14.03 -0.10
C THR A 494 -22.45 -14.87 -1.35
N GLN A 495 -22.13 -16.16 -1.27
CA GLN A 495 -22.18 -17.09 -2.40
C GLN A 495 -23.58 -17.17 -3.03
N ILE A 496 -24.64 -17.20 -2.20
CA ILE A 496 -26.02 -17.20 -2.69
C ILE A 496 -26.34 -15.88 -3.43
N LYS A 497 -25.91 -14.73 -2.92
CA LYS A 497 -26.12 -13.44 -3.60
C LYS A 497 -25.40 -13.35 -4.94
N ASP A 498 -24.16 -13.80 -4.99
CA ASP A 498 -23.34 -13.76 -6.18
C ASP A 498 -23.92 -14.69 -7.25
N TYR A 499 -24.31 -15.89 -6.89
CA TYR A 499 -25.01 -16.82 -7.78
C TYR A 499 -26.29 -16.23 -8.36
N VAL A 500 -27.15 -15.66 -7.47
CA VAL A 500 -28.43 -15.06 -7.92
C VAL A 500 -28.17 -13.86 -8.84
N LEU A 501 -27.18 -13.04 -8.54
CA LEU A 501 -26.83 -11.88 -9.38
C LEU A 501 -26.31 -12.33 -10.76
N GLU A 502 -25.45 -13.34 -10.80
CA GLU A 502 -24.83 -13.86 -12.02
C GLU A 502 -25.84 -14.56 -12.94
N HIS A 503 -26.74 -15.37 -12.37
CA HIS A 503 -27.65 -16.21 -13.15
C HIS A 503 -29.01 -15.58 -13.44
N SER A 504 -29.45 -14.60 -12.65
CA SER A 504 -30.75 -13.95 -12.84
C SER A 504 -30.70 -12.42 -12.97
N GLY A 505 -29.54 -11.80 -12.76
CA GLY A 505 -29.38 -10.34 -12.73
C GLY A 505 -30.07 -9.67 -11.52
N LEU A 506 -30.62 -10.45 -10.58
CA LEU A 506 -31.38 -9.94 -9.44
C LEU A 506 -30.49 -9.71 -8.22
N LYS A 507 -30.62 -8.56 -7.56
CA LYS A 507 -29.99 -8.32 -6.26
C LYS A 507 -30.89 -8.78 -5.13
N VAL A 508 -30.41 -9.67 -4.27
CA VAL A 508 -31.11 -10.18 -3.09
C VAL A 508 -30.44 -9.77 -1.78
N SER A 509 -31.24 -9.57 -0.74
CA SER A 509 -30.75 -9.18 0.59
C SER A 509 -30.62 -10.39 1.52
N ASN A 510 -29.82 -10.27 2.58
CA ASN A 510 -29.73 -11.31 3.63
C ASN A 510 -31.09 -11.61 4.23
N LEU A 511 -31.98 -10.61 4.36
CA LEU A 511 -33.34 -10.78 4.86
C LEU A 511 -34.15 -11.75 3.99
N TYR A 512 -34.11 -11.58 2.66
CA TYR A 512 -34.81 -12.45 1.72
C TYR A 512 -34.24 -13.87 1.75
N ILE A 513 -32.93 -14.02 1.75
CA ILE A 513 -32.27 -15.33 1.83
C ILE A 513 -32.69 -16.05 3.12
N SER A 514 -32.67 -15.35 4.28
CA SER A 514 -33.10 -15.97 5.56
C SER A 514 -34.57 -16.33 5.60
N GLN A 515 -35.45 -15.53 4.96
CA GLN A 515 -36.88 -15.87 4.83
C GLN A 515 -37.06 -17.17 4.02
N ILE A 516 -36.32 -17.33 2.91
CA ILE A 516 -36.43 -18.51 2.05
C ILE A 516 -35.77 -19.73 2.71
N LYS A 517 -34.63 -19.55 3.41
CA LYS A 517 -34.04 -20.63 4.23
C LYS A 517 -35.09 -21.21 5.21
N ARG A 518 -35.77 -20.35 5.98
CA ARG A 518 -36.85 -20.81 6.90
C ARG A 518 -38.00 -21.51 6.16
N LYS A 519 -38.42 -21.00 4.99
CA LYS A 519 -39.47 -21.65 4.19
C LYS A 519 -39.01 -23.03 3.65
N CYS A 520 -37.73 -23.26 3.50
CA CYS A 520 -37.17 -24.53 3.02
C CYS A 520 -36.73 -25.45 4.15
N GLY A 521 -36.97 -25.10 5.42
CA GLY A 521 -36.58 -25.91 6.60
C GLY A 521 -35.08 -25.88 6.90
N ILE A 522 -34.34 -24.92 6.33
CA ILE A 522 -32.89 -24.75 6.57
C ILE A 522 -32.73 -23.87 7.83
N GLU A 523 -31.93 -24.32 8.79
CA GLU A 523 -31.61 -23.54 9.98
C GLU A 523 -30.98 -22.20 9.66
N VAL A 524 -31.42 -21.18 10.38
CA VAL A 524 -30.88 -19.81 10.24
C VAL A 524 -30.32 -19.40 11.59
N GLY A 525 -29.06 -19.06 11.65
CA GLY A 525 -28.37 -18.61 12.86
C GLY A 525 -29.10 -17.44 13.57
N LYS A 526 -28.89 -17.29 14.88
CA LYS A 526 -29.53 -16.27 15.71
C LYS A 526 -29.30 -14.87 15.14
N ASN A 527 -30.38 -14.16 14.85
CA ASN A 527 -30.33 -12.79 14.34
C ASN A 527 -30.10 -11.82 15.51
N TYR A 528 -28.94 -11.18 15.58
CA TYR A 528 -28.62 -10.19 16.60
C TYR A 528 -29.30 -8.82 16.40
N ASN A 529 -29.92 -8.59 15.22
CA ASN A 529 -30.69 -7.38 14.91
C ASN A 529 -32.18 -7.69 15.01
N LEU A 530 -32.71 -7.74 16.22
CA LEU A 530 -34.14 -7.81 16.46
C LEU A 530 -34.79 -6.46 16.11
N PRO A 531 -36.01 -6.46 15.52
CA PRO A 531 -36.78 -5.23 15.29
C PRO A 531 -37.08 -4.53 16.60
N LYS A 532 -37.02 -3.20 16.60
CA LYS A 532 -37.22 -2.36 17.81
C LYS A 532 -38.68 -2.33 18.33
N SER A 533 -39.62 -2.94 17.62
CA SER A 533 -41.02 -3.11 18.04
C SER A 533 -41.63 -4.39 17.47
N GLU A 534 -42.50 -5.05 18.23
CA GLU A 534 -43.19 -6.30 17.84
C GLU A 534 -44.11 -6.14 16.62
N ASP A 535 -44.51 -4.91 16.27
CA ASP A 535 -45.43 -4.61 15.16
C ASP A 535 -44.71 -4.24 13.83
N SER A 536 -43.39 -4.33 13.73
CA SER A 536 -42.69 -3.98 12.48
C SER A 536 -42.85 -5.07 11.42
N ARG A 537 -43.77 -4.85 10.45
CA ARG A 537 -43.92 -5.72 9.27
C ARG A 537 -42.64 -5.69 8.41
N GLN A 538 -41.92 -6.80 8.38
CA GLN A 538 -40.78 -6.96 7.50
C GLN A 538 -41.27 -7.18 6.05
N PRO A 539 -40.57 -6.56 5.02
CA PRO A 539 -40.95 -6.78 3.64
C PRO A 539 -40.77 -8.25 3.25
N LEU A 540 -41.78 -8.83 2.61
CA LEU A 540 -41.74 -10.20 2.10
C LEU A 540 -40.88 -10.29 0.85
N CYS A 541 -40.20 -11.44 0.66
CA CYS A 541 -39.41 -11.71 -0.53
C CYS A 541 -40.32 -11.74 -1.78
N PRO A 542 -40.04 -10.94 -2.81
CA PRO A 542 -40.78 -10.99 -4.06
C PRO A 542 -40.68 -12.38 -4.74
N PRO A 543 -41.73 -12.86 -5.43
CA PRO A 543 -41.77 -14.22 -6.00
C PRO A 543 -40.64 -14.53 -6.95
N GLU A 544 -40.24 -13.55 -7.77
CA GLU A 544 -39.10 -13.68 -8.72
C GLU A 544 -37.77 -13.90 -8.00
N LYS A 545 -37.54 -13.17 -6.88
CA LYS A 545 -36.33 -13.32 -6.06
C LYS A 545 -36.38 -14.61 -5.23
N GLU A 546 -37.55 -15.02 -4.77
CA GLU A 546 -37.72 -16.32 -4.09
C GLU A 546 -37.33 -17.47 -5.04
N LYS A 547 -37.77 -17.44 -6.31
CA LYS A 547 -37.44 -18.44 -7.31
C LYS A 547 -35.92 -18.52 -7.51
N ALA A 548 -35.26 -17.37 -7.71
CA ALA A 548 -33.82 -17.31 -7.94
C ALA A 548 -33.01 -17.79 -6.70
N ILE A 549 -33.45 -17.48 -5.48
CA ILE A 549 -32.84 -17.98 -4.26
C ILE A 549 -33.00 -19.49 -4.11
N ARG A 550 -34.17 -20.05 -4.45
CA ARG A 550 -34.39 -21.51 -4.43
C ARG A 550 -33.54 -22.24 -5.48
N GLU A 551 -33.30 -21.64 -6.64
CA GLU A 551 -32.36 -22.17 -7.65
C GLU A 551 -30.93 -22.18 -7.13
N ALA A 552 -30.50 -21.11 -6.45
CA ALA A 552 -29.21 -21.08 -5.77
C ALA A 552 -29.09 -22.17 -4.70
N PHE A 553 -30.14 -22.38 -3.87
CA PHE A 553 -30.14 -23.45 -2.86
C PHE A 553 -30.00 -24.84 -3.48
N LYS A 554 -30.68 -25.12 -4.62
CA LYS A 554 -30.50 -26.37 -5.37
C LYS A 554 -29.11 -26.53 -5.90
N TYR A 555 -28.53 -25.47 -6.47
CA TYR A 555 -27.17 -25.50 -7.01
C TYR A 555 -26.13 -25.80 -5.92
N PHE A 556 -26.30 -25.25 -4.74
CA PHE A 556 -25.42 -25.50 -3.60
C PHE A 556 -25.80 -26.73 -2.76
N GLY A 557 -26.74 -27.56 -3.21
CA GLY A 557 -27.16 -28.78 -2.51
C GLY A 557 -27.79 -28.54 -1.15
N MET A 558 -28.42 -27.38 -0.94
CA MET A 558 -29.05 -27.01 0.33
C MET A 558 -30.52 -27.48 0.44
N ILE A 559 -31.17 -27.78 -0.69
CA ILE A 559 -32.52 -28.33 -0.82
C ILE A 559 -32.61 -29.29 -1.99
#